data_cdb27846c247d083c4cd1bba44c08727
#
_entry.id   cdb27846c247d083c4cd1bba44c08727
#
_cell.length_a   1.000
_cell.length_b   1.000
_cell.length_c   1.000
_cell.angle_alpha   90.00
_cell.angle_beta   90.00
_cell.angle_gamma   90.00
#
_symmetry.space_group_name_H-M   'P 1'
#
loop_
_entity.id
_entity.type
_entity.pdbx_description
1 polymer ?
#
loop_
_entity_poly.entity_id
_entity_poly.type
_entity_poly.pdbx_seq_one_letter_code
_entity_poly.pdbx_strand_id
1 'polypeptide(L)'
;MHRKLTAILSADVVGYSGLMQADETGTLERLKANRSRVFDPEVATHGGRVFKLLGDGALVEFSSVIAAVNCALAIQEATEKAGTEVAEAKRIRYRIGINLGEVIIEGDDIYGEGVNVAARLQTLAPVGGVALSKMVRDNIEGKMPCVFEDMGEHTVKNIERPVHVFHVRAAGRDETSAQKVETPRKLSICVLPFNNMSGDPEQEYFSDGITEDIITDLSKVSALSVIARNSAFAFKGKNVDVLQVAGQLKVSHVLEGSVRKAGGRVRITAQLIDGTHNNHIWAERYDRDLNDIFALQDEISEAIVKALKLKLLPEEKKAIERRGTESVEAYNLFLMARQNYVTGGEGDLRRAEATIRICHRATEIDPNYADAWALMALSQMIVRFIHGGKGEDGLAAAERALVLDANLAEAHAVKARIFAEYGRHGEASAEIASGLRLDPESFEVNRSAGLLSFRQHRLEDAIRYWEKATTLMETDVASPSMLTTCYAALGNSQATRRAAEITLARAEKVLAQDQNNGAVMGWGVGALSTLGEAERAKEWINRALLIVPDDMHMRYNFACGLARDGKGKETALELLGPVFAKISMTLLNHAKIDPDLDSLRDDPRFQAMIAAAETRLAAENQAGSPPANR
;
A
#
# COMPACT_ATOMS: atom_id res chain seq x y z
N MET A 1 -23.83 -38.62 -3.29
CA MET A 1 -23.13 -37.66 -2.38
C MET A 1 -23.12 -38.23 -0.99
N HIS A 2 -21.97 -38.49 -0.44
CA HIS A 2 -21.80 -39.00 0.94
C HIS A 2 -20.95 -37.98 1.75
N ARG A 3 -21.40 -37.62 2.95
CA ARG A 3 -20.64 -36.78 3.85
C ARG A 3 -19.77 -37.64 4.76
N LYS A 4 -18.54 -37.20 4.99
CA LYS A 4 -17.56 -37.88 5.85
C LYS A 4 -16.75 -36.87 6.62
N LEU A 5 -16.46 -37.15 7.89
CA LEU A 5 -15.45 -36.42 8.65
C LEU A 5 -14.08 -37.04 8.37
N THR A 6 -13.14 -36.24 7.87
CA THR A 6 -11.82 -36.74 7.48
C THR A 6 -10.76 -35.66 7.66
N ALA A 7 -9.50 -36.08 7.79
CA ALA A 7 -8.36 -35.16 7.84
C ALA A 7 -7.91 -34.86 6.39
N ILE A 8 -7.82 -33.59 6.07
CA ILE A 8 -7.35 -33.08 4.78
C ILE A 8 -6.01 -32.38 4.98
N LEU A 9 -5.02 -32.80 4.20
CA LEU A 9 -3.71 -32.17 4.07
C LEU A 9 -3.66 -31.43 2.73
N SER A 10 -3.35 -30.15 2.78
CA SER A 10 -3.03 -29.33 1.61
C SER A 10 -1.54 -28.97 1.62
N ALA A 11 -0.85 -29.26 0.53
CA ALA A 11 0.56 -28.93 0.35
C ALA A 11 0.74 -28.07 -0.90
N ASP A 12 1.68 -27.14 -0.88
CA ASP A 12 2.00 -26.25 -2.00
C ASP A 12 3.48 -25.88 -1.99
N VAL A 13 4.07 -25.65 -3.18
CA VAL A 13 5.49 -25.32 -3.31
C VAL A 13 5.72 -23.84 -3.13
N VAL A 14 6.62 -23.49 -2.24
CA VAL A 14 6.95 -22.08 -1.94
C VAL A 14 7.62 -21.41 -3.12
N GLY A 15 7.03 -20.30 -3.60
CA GLY A 15 7.62 -19.48 -4.65
C GLY A 15 7.71 -20.14 -6.03
N TYR A 16 6.84 -21.12 -6.31
CA TYR A 16 6.88 -21.90 -7.55
C TYR A 16 6.92 -21.04 -8.82
N SER A 17 6.10 -20.01 -8.93
CA SER A 17 6.11 -19.09 -10.09
C SER A 17 7.48 -18.44 -10.31
N GLY A 18 8.17 -18.04 -9.26
CA GLY A 18 9.51 -17.47 -9.33
C GLY A 18 10.57 -18.51 -9.75
N LEU A 19 10.46 -19.75 -9.23
CA LEU A 19 11.32 -20.85 -9.63
C LEU A 19 11.15 -21.20 -11.10
N MET A 20 9.91 -21.20 -11.61
CA MET A 20 9.57 -21.45 -13.02
C MET A 20 10.10 -20.34 -13.93
N GLN A 21 10.00 -19.07 -13.52
CA GLN A 21 10.57 -17.96 -14.29
C GLN A 21 12.09 -18.02 -14.39
N ALA A 22 12.77 -18.49 -13.34
CA ALA A 22 14.22 -18.58 -13.30
C ALA A 22 14.78 -19.80 -14.07
N ASP A 23 14.08 -20.94 -14.05
CA ASP A 23 14.50 -22.21 -14.65
C ASP A 23 13.28 -23.15 -14.81
N GLU A 24 12.51 -22.98 -15.88
CA GLU A 24 11.25 -23.70 -16.09
C GLU A 24 11.45 -25.22 -16.15
N THR A 25 12.33 -25.69 -17.04
CA THR A 25 12.58 -27.14 -17.25
C THR A 25 13.16 -27.79 -16.01
N GLY A 26 14.19 -27.20 -15.40
CA GLY A 26 14.83 -27.76 -14.22
C GLY A 26 13.93 -27.71 -12.98
N THR A 27 13.06 -26.72 -12.85
CA THR A 27 12.09 -26.65 -11.74
C THR A 27 11.04 -27.73 -11.86
N LEU A 28 10.52 -27.97 -13.07
CA LEU A 28 9.56 -29.03 -13.32
C LEU A 28 10.16 -30.43 -13.08
N GLU A 29 11.40 -30.65 -13.49
CA GLU A 29 12.12 -31.91 -13.24
C GLU A 29 12.34 -32.15 -11.74
N ARG A 30 12.78 -31.12 -11.01
CA ARG A 30 12.98 -31.19 -9.55
C ARG A 30 11.66 -31.44 -8.82
N LEU A 31 10.57 -30.80 -9.23
CA LEU A 31 9.25 -31.03 -8.63
C LEU A 31 8.77 -32.47 -8.86
N LYS A 32 8.89 -32.98 -10.09
CA LYS A 32 8.53 -34.38 -10.41
C LYS A 32 9.38 -35.39 -9.63
N ALA A 33 10.69 -35.13 -9.54
CA ALA A 33 11.62 -35.97 -8.79
C ALA A 33 11.30 -35.95 -7.28
N ASN A 34 11.04 -34.79 -6.70
CA ASN A 34 10.67 -34.68 -5.28
C ASN A 34 9.33 -35.38 -5.02
N ARG A 35 8.34 -35.21 -5.90
CA ARG A 35 7.08 -35.90 -5.80
C ARG A 35 7.23 -37.43 -5.78
N SER A 36 7.89 -37.98 -6.80
CA SER A 36 8.03 -39.43 -6.94
C SER A 36 8.92 -40.07 -5.87
N ARG A 37 9.92 -39.37 -5.35
CA ARG A 37 10.89 -39.90 -4.40
C ARG A 37 10.60 -39.59 -2.94
N VAL A 38 9.82 -38.53 -2.66
CA VAL A 38 9.53 -38.05 -1.31
C VAL A 38 8.04 -37.97 -1.06
N PHE A 39 7.31 -37.09 -1.75
CA PHE A 39 5.93 -36.77 -1.41
C PHE A 39 4.99 -37.97 -1.52
N ASP A 40 4.91 -38.59 -2.70
CA ASP A 40 3.98 -39.69 -2.97
C ASP A 40 4.31 -40.95 -2.12
N PRO A 41 5.59 -41.34 -1.91
CA PRO A 41 5.94 -42.43 -0.99
C PRO A 41 5.56 -42.16 0.47
N GLU A 42 5.78 -40.95 0.98
CA GLU A 42 5.40 -40.59 2.36
C GLU A 42 3.90 -40.60 2.55
N VAL A 43 3.12 -40.09 1.56
CA VAL A 43 1.65 -40.18 1.59
C VAL A 43 1.19 -41.62 1.64
N ALA A 44 1.76 -42.51 0.81
CA ALA A 44 1.40 -43.93 0.77
C ALA A 44 1.78 -44.65 2.09
N THR A 45 2.97 -44.40 2.63
CA THR A 45 3.46 -44.98 3.89
C THR A 45 2.54 -44.65 5.07
N HIS A 46 1.97 -43.46 5.09
CA HIS A 46 1.06 -43.01 6.15
C HIS A 46 -0.42 -43.24 5.83
N GLY A 47 -0.74 -44.02 4.79
CA GLY A 47 -2.11 -44.39 4.42
C GLY A 47 -2.96 -43.22 3.91
N GLY A 48 -2.33 -42.21 3.31
CA GLY A 48 -2.99 -41.09 2.66
C GLY A 48 -3.40 -41.41 1.22
N ARG A 49 -4.42 -40.72 0.73
CA ARG A 49 -4.86 -40.77 -0.67
C ARG A 49 -4.79 -39.38 -1.29
N VAL A 50 -3.94 -39.20 -2.30
CA VAL A 50 -3.95 -37.97 -3.12
C VAL A 50 -5.21 -37.99 -3.95
N PHE A 51 -6.12 -37.04 -3.74
CA PHE A 51 -7.36 -36.96 -4.48
C PHE A 51 -7.38 -35.79 -5.49
N LYS A 52 -6.49 -34.82 -5.36
CA LYS A 52 -6.39 -33.70 -6.29
C LYS A 52 -4.99 -33.15 -6.39
N LEU A 53 -4.59 -32.82 -7.61
CA LEU A 53 -3.36 -32.11 -7.93
C LEU A 53 -3.70 -30.71 -8.46
N LEU A 54 -3.03 -29.70 -7.92
CA LEU A 54 -3.27 -28.29 -8.21
C LEU A 54 -1.97 -27.64 -8.70
N GLY A 55 -1.52 -28.01 -9.90
CA GLY A 55 -0.25 -27.52 -10.45
C GLY A 55 0.94 -28.01 -9.61
N ASP A 56 1.50 -27.14 -8.79
CA ASP A 56 2.60 -27.41 -7.85
C ASP A 56 2.14 -27.92 -6.49
N GLY A 57 0.82 -27.86 -6.23
CA GLY A 57 0.22 -28.31 -4.97
C GLY A 57 -0.47 -29.66 -5.04
N ALA A 58 -0.81 -30.23 -3.87
CA ALA A 58 -1.54 -31.49 -3.73
C ALA A 58 -2.52 -31.43 -2.56
N LEU A 59 -3.68 -32.09 -2.74
CA LEU A 59 -4.67 -32.34 -1.68
C LEU A 59 -4.71 -33.84 -1.39
N VAL A 60 -4.57 -34.16 -0.10
CA VAL A 60 -4.48 -35.54 0.38
C VAL A 60 -5.50 -35.77 1.50
N GLU A 61 -6.21 -36.90 1.40
CA GLU A 61 -7.14 -37.38 2.43
C GLU A 61 -6.48 -38.41 3.34
N PHE A 62 -6.77 -38.34 4.63
CA PHE A 62 -6.37 -39.33 5.62
C PHE A 62 -7.54 -39.73 6.50
N SER A 63 -7.66 -41.03 6.79
CA SER A 63 -8.62 -41.55 7.77
C SER A 63 -8.24 -41.24 9.24
N SER A 64 -6.99 -40.88 9.47
CA SER A 64 -6.43 -40.57 10.80
C SER A 64 -5.74 -39.22 10.80
N VAL A 65 -6.08 -38.36 11.77
CA VAL A 65 -5.42 -37.06 12.02
C VAL A 65 -3.94 -37.27 12.37
N ILE A 66 -3.62 -38.27 13.18
CA ILE A 66 -2.25 -38.61 13.56
C ILE A 66 -1.43 -39.00 12.32
N ALA A 67 -2.00 -39.80 11.42
CA ALA A 67 -1.34 -40.20 10.18
C ALA A 67 -1.09 -38.98 9.27
N ALA A 68 -2.03 -38.05 9.17
CA ALA A 68 -1.87 -36.82 8.38
C ALA A 68 -0.73 -35.95 8.90
N VAL A 69 -0.63 -35.78 10.22
CA VAL A 69 0.44 -34.96 10.84
C VAL A 69 1.80 -35.62 10.73
N ASN A 70 1.89 -36.95 10.97
CA ASN A 70 3.14 -37.70 10.78
C ASN A 70 3.62 -37.63 9.32
N CYS A 71 2.71 -37.80 8.36
CA CYS A 71 3.01 -37.66 6.94
C CYS A 71 3.57 -36.26 6.61
N ALA A 72 2.93 -35.20 7.09
CA ALA A 72 3.37 -33.84 6.86
C ALA A 72 4.77 -33.56 7.41
N LEU A 73 5.05 -34.02 8.63
CA LEU A 73 6.36 -33.87 9.25
C LEU A 73 7.44 -34.68 8.51
N ALA A 74 7.11 -35.90 8.06
CA ALA A 74 8.01 -36.76 7.29
C ALA A 74 8.32 -36.15 5.91
N ILE A 75 7.30 -35.62 5.19
CA ILE A 75 7.48 -34.92 3.92
C ILE A 75 8.44 -33.74 4.10
N GLN A 76 8.25 -32.91 5.11
CA GLN A 76 9.12 -31.76 5.34
C GLN A 76 10.57 -32.19 5.60
N GLU A 77 10.76 -33.19 6.44
CA GLU A 77 12.09 -33.71 6.76
C GLU A 77 12.80 -34.33 5.55
N ALA A 78 12.10 -35.18 4.81
CA ALA A 78 12.67 -35.84 3.64
C ALA A 78 12.93 -34.85 2.49
N THR A 79 12.07 -33.83 2.30
CA THR A 79 12.27 -32.78 1.32
C THR A 79 13.48 -31.91 1.65
N GLU A 80 13.66 -31.57 2.92
CA GLU A 80 14.84 -30.82 3.40
C GLU A 80 16.13 -31.61 3.14
N LYS A 81 16.16 -32.90 3.49
CA LYS A 81 17.31 -33.78 3.24
C LYS A 81 17.63 -33.91 1.75
N ALA A 82 16.61 -34.10 0.90
CA ALA A 82 16.79 -34.18 -0.55
C ALA A 82 17.28 -32.87 -1.17
N GLY A 83 17.00 -31.75 -0.53
CA GLY A 83 17.41 -30.40 -0.98
C GLY A 83 18.84 -30.01 -0.62
N THR A 84 19.56 -30.76 0.24
CA THR A 84 20.89 -30.35 0.75
C THR A 84 21.95 -30.19 -0.34
N GLU A 85 21.86 -30.96 -1.41
CA GLU A 85 22.79 -30.92 -2.56
C GLU A 85 22.37 -29.90 -3.63
N VAL A 86 21.22 -29.25 -3.46
CA VAL A 86 20.68 -28.27 -4.42
C VAL A 86 20.92 -26.85 -3.89
N ALA A 87 21.35 -25.95 -4.78
CA ALA A 87 21.53 -24.54 -4.44
C ALA A 87 20.23 -23.97 -3.82
N GLU A 88 20.34 -23.21 -2.75
CA GLU A 88 19.21 -22.77 -1.91
C GLU A 88 18.11 -22.10 -2.73
N ALA A 89 18.45 -21.23 -3.69
CA ALA A 89 17.50 -20.55 -4.57
C ALA A 89 16.71 -21.48 -5.52
N LYS A 90 17.10 -22.77 -5.63
CA LYS A 90 16.47 -23.76 -6.52
C LYS A 90 15.80 -24.90 -5.76
N ARG A 91 15.80 -24.88 -4.42
CA ARG A 91 15.24 -25.94 -3.59
C ARG A 91 13.72 -25.95 -3.64
N ILE A 92 13.14 -27.16 -3.76
CA ILE A 92 11.70 -27.36 -3.53
C ILE A 92 11.46 -27.33 -2.03
N ARG A 93 10.52 -26.51 -1.58
CA ARG A 93 10.07 -26.44 -0.18
C ARG A 93 8.56 -26.37 -0.16
N TYR A 94 7.92 -27.07 0.77
CA TYR A 94 6.47 -27.06 0.91
C TYR A 94 6.01 -26.18 2.06
N ARG A 95 4.79 -25.64 1.91
CA ARG A 95 3.92 -25.24 3.01
C ARG A 95 2.81 -26.26 3.12
N ILE A 96 2.51 -26.74 4.32
CA ILE A 96 1.50 -27.75 4.54
C ILE A 96 0.47 -27.27 5.55
N GLY A 97 -0.82 -27.36 5.20
CA GLY A 97 -1.95 -27.09 6.10
C GLY A 97 -2.78 -28.34 6.32
N ILE A 98 -3.17 -28.62 7.58
CA ILE A 98 -3.99 -29.78 7.93
C ILE A 98 -5.23 -29.34 8.69
N ASN A 99 -6.38 -29.84 8.22
CA ASN A 99 -7.67 -29.62 8.89
C ASN A 99 -8.44 -30.94 9.04
N LEU A 100 -9.18 -31.06 10.13
CA LEU A 100 -10.19 -32.10 10.33
C LEU A 100 -11.56 -31.46 10.12
N GLY A 101 -12.33 -31.94 9.15
CA GLY A 101 -13.63 -31.37 8.85
C GLY A 101 -14.53 -32.28 8.03
N GLU A 102 -15.80 -31.90 7.95
CA GLU A 102 -16.75 -32.57 7.06
C GLU A 102 -16.43 -32.25 5.60
N VAL A 103 -16.48 -33.29 4.78
CA VAL A 103 -16.29 -33.21 3.33
C VAL A 103 -17.41 -33.94 2.60
N ILE A 104 -17.63 -33.59 1.34
CA ILE A 104 -18.56 -34.26 0.41
C ILE A 104 -17.72 -35.03 -0.57
N ILE A 105 -18.00 -36.33 -0.70
CA ILE A 105 -17.33 -37.23 -1.64
C ILE A 105 -18.23 -37.39 -2.85
N GLU A 106 -17.68 -37.15 -4.05
CA GLU A 106 -18.34 -37.34 -5.33
C GLU A 106 -17.37 -38.03 -6.30
N GLY A 107 -17.54 -39.34 -6.49
CA GLY A 107 -16.59 -40.18 -7.22
C GLY A 107 -15.23 -40.21 -6.50
N ASP A 108 -14.17 -39.88 -7.22
CA ASP A 108 -12.81 -39.80 -6.68
C ASP A 108 -12.45 -38.44 -6.10
N ASP A 109 -13.30 -37.41 -6.26
CA ASP A 109 -13.04 -36.04 -5.80
C ASP A 109 -13.70 -35.73 -4.46
N ILE A 110 -13.13 -34.77 -3.73
CA ILE A 110 -13.57 -34.38 -2.38
C ILE A 110 -13.74 -32.88 -2.34
N TYR A 111 -14.90 -32.42 -1.84
CA TYR A 111 -15.30 -31.02 -1.76
C TYR A 111 -15.75 -30.65 -0.34
N GLY A 112 -15.84 -29.35 -0.07
CA GLY A 112 -16.46 -28.82 1.15
C GLY A 112 -15.55 -27.89 1.95
N GLU A 113 -16.11 -27.35 3.03
CA GLU A 113 -15.44 -26.39 3.89
C GLU A 113 -14.15 -26.97 4.49
N GLY A 114 -14.14 -28.26 4.84
CA GLY A 114 -12.96 -28.94 5.36
C GLY A 114 -11.74 -28.85 4.45
N VAL A 115 -11.95 -28.97 3.12
CA VAL A 115 -10.87 -28.83 2.11
C VAL A 115 -10.41 -27.37 2.01
N ASN A 116 -11.36 -26.43 2.02
CA ASN A 116 -11.05 -25.01 1.93
C ASN A 116 -10.23 -24.53 3.13
N VAL A 117 -10.59 -24.96 4.35
CA VAL A 117 -9.82 -24.63 5.57
C VAL A 117 -8.39 -25.17 5.47
N ALA A 118 -8.18 -26.42 5.04
CA ALA A 118 -6.84 -27.00 4.88
C ALA A 118 -5.99 -26.18 3.88
N ALA A 119 -6.57 -25.78 2.74
CA ALA A 119 -5.89 -24.95 1.75
C ALA A 119 -5.55 -23.54 2.29
N ARG A 120 -6.35 -22.97 3.18
CA ARG A 120 -6.03 -21.69 3.84
C ARG A 120 -4.97 -21.82 4.92
N LEU A 121 -5.03 -22.88 5.73
CA LEU A 121 -3.98 -23.19 6.71
C LEU A 121 -2.61 -23.36 6.04
N GLN A 122 -2.57 -23.97 4.86
CA GLN A 122 -1.35 -24.13 4.08
C GLN A 122 -0.70 -22.76 3.78
N THR A 123 -1.47 -21.73 3.45
CA THR A 123 -0.92 -20.38 3.19
C THR A 123 -0.38 -19.70 4.45
N LEU A 124 -0.84 -20.10 5.63
CA LEU A 124 -0.41 -19.60 6.94
C LEU A 124 0.78 -20.39 7.51
N ALA A 125 1.11 -21.55 6.91
CA ALA A 125 2.25 -22.35 7.34
C ALA A 125 3.59 -21.64 7.01
N PRO A 126 4.60 -21.73 7.89
CA PRO A 126 5.95 -21.25 7.58
C PRO A 126 6.56 -22.07 6.44
N VAL A 127 7.57 -21.52 5.78
CA VAL A 127 8.34 -22.24 4.73
C VAL A 127 8.95 -23.50 5.32
N GLY A 128 8.66 -24.66 4.74
CA GLY A 128 9.13 -25.94 5.29
C GLY A 128 8.38 -26.38 6.57
N GLY A 129 7.26 -25.73 6.90
CA GLY A 129 6.51 -25.99 8.12
C GLY A 129 5.09 -26.51 7.88
N VAL A 130 4.39 -26.77 9.00
CA VAL A 130 3.04 -27.34 9.02
C VAL A 130 2.13 -26.51 9.91
N ALA A 131 0.98 -26.07 9.37
CA ALA A 131 -0.07 -25.38 10.11
C ALA A 131 -1.29 -26.29 10.33
N LEU A 132 -1.85 -26.25 11.53
CA LEU A 132 -2.96 -27.08 11.97
C LEU A 132 -4.15 -26.25 12.40
N SER A 133 -5.38 -26.73 12.15
CA SER A 133 -6.55 -26.20 12.85
C SER A 133 -6.59 -26.65 14.31
N LYS A 134 -7.31 -25.89 15.15
CA LYS A 134 -7.56 -26.28 16.56
C LYS A 134 -8.09 -27.71 16.69
N MET A 135 -9.01 -28.11 15.83
CA MET A 135 -9.56 -29.47 15.84
C MET A 135 -8.49 -30.54 15.61
N VAL A 136 -7.50 -30.30 14.75
CA VAL A 136 -6.37 -31.20 14.53
C VAL A 136 -5.49 -31.24 15.77
N ARG A 137 -5.11 -30.08 16.29
CA ARG A 137 -4.27 -29.94 17.49
C ARG A 137 -4.88 -30.67 18.69
N ASP A 138 -6.16 -30.43 18.98
CA ASP A 138 -6.86 -31.03 20.12
C ASP A 138 -6.95 -32.58 19.99
N ASN A 139 -6.99 -33.10 18.75
CA ASN A 139 -7.01 -34.54 18.50
C ASN A 139 -5.65 -35.24 18.69
N ILE A 140 -4.52 -34.54 18.58
CA ILE A 140 -3.17 -35.11 18.65
C ILE A 140 -2.42 -34.73 19.92
N GLU A 141 -2.92 -33.77 20.69
CA GLU A 141 -2.33 -33.37 21.96
C GLU A 141 -2.25 -34.56 22.94
N GLY A 142 -1.07 -34.78 23.53
CA GLY A 142 -0.80 -35.92 24.41
C GLY A 142 -0.70 -37.29 23.73
N LYS A 143 -0.95 -37.38 22.40
CA LYS A 143 -0.87 -38.64 21.64
C LYS A 143 0.35 -38.70 20.72
N MET A 144 0.98 -37.57 20.47
CA MET A 144 2.17 -37.45 19.64
C MET A 144 3.20 -36.57 20.33
N PRO A 145 4.51 -36.89 20.21
CA PRO A 145 5.58 -36.05 20.75
C PRO A 145 5.80 -34.84 19.83
N CYS A 146 4.90 -33.88 19.93
CA CYS A 146 4.94 -32.64 19.12
C CYS A 146 4.96 -31.41 20.03
N VAL A 147 5.59 -30.35 19.54
CA VAL A 147 5.54 -29.01 20.13
C VAL A 147 4.63 -28.15 19.27
N PHE A 148 3.70 -27.43 19.91
CA PHE A 148 2.75 -26.56 19.24
C PHE A 148 3.07 -25.11 19.57
N GLU A 149 3.04 -24.26 18.55
CA GLU A 149 3.09 -22.81 18.68
C GLU A 149 1.69 -22.25 18.34
N ASP A 150 1.07 -21.55 19.29
CA ASP A 150 -0.26 -20.95 19.10
C ASP A 150 -0.14 -19.67 18.30
N MET A 151 -0.79 -19.62 17.13
CA MET A 151 -0.79 -18.46 16.24
C MET A 151 -2.05 -17.60 16.40
N GLY A 152 -2.98 -18.00 17.27
CA GLY A 152 -4.24 -17.30 17.51
C GLY A 152 -5.31 -17.52 16.43
N GLU A 153 -6.34 -16.68 16.45
CA GLU A 153 -7.45 -16.73 15.51
C GLU A 153 -7.16 -15.94 14.25
N HIS A 154 -7.37 -16.58 13.10
CA HIS A 154 -7.19 -15.97 11.78
C HIS A 154 -8.49 -15.94 11.00
N THR A 155 -8.87 -14.76 10.52
CA THR A 155 -9.93 -14.63 9.52
C THR A 155 -9.37 -15.00 8.16
N VAL A 156 -9.92 -16.05 7.54
CA VAL A 156 -9.46 -16.57 6.24
C VAL A 156 -10.52 -16.36 5.17
N LYS A 157 -10.08 -16.04 3.95
CA LYS A 157 -10.97 -15.69 2.83
C LYS A 157 -12.00 -16.79 2.56
N ASN A 158 -13.28 -16.42 2.46
CA ASN A 158 -14.42 -17.30 2.18
C ASN A 158 -14.74 -18.33 3.29
N ILE A 159 -14.35 -18.07 4.54
CA ILE A 159 -14.74 -18.86 5.70
C ILE A 159 -15.33 -17.88 6.72
N GLU A 160 -16.62 -18.10 7.09
CA GLU A 160 -17.38 -17.15 7.92
C GLU A 160 -16.84 -17.05 9.36
N ARG A 161 -16.25 -18.11 9.89
CA ARG A 161 -15.74 -18.17 11.26
C ARG A 161 -14.23 -18.08 11.28
N PRO A 162 -13.62 -17.32 12.20
CA PRO A 162 -12.19 -17.34 12.42
C PRO A 162 -11.69 -18.76 12.69
N VAL A 163 -10.53 -19.10 12.13
CA VAL A 163 -9.88 -20.40 12.33
C VAL A 163 -8.72 -20.20 13.29
N HIS A 164 -8.73 -20.91 14.43
CA HIS A 164 -7.61 -20.92 15.35
C HIS A 164 -6.49 -21.82 14.80
N VAL A 165 -5.29 -21.25 14.64
CA VAL A 165 -4.15 -21.85 13.92
C VAL A 165 -3.03 -22.19 14.89
N PHE A 166 -2.43 -23.36 14.69
CA PHE A 166 -1.23 -23.81 15.41
C PHE A 166 -0.16 -24.22 14.42
N HIS A 167 1.09 -23.84 14.66
CA HIS A 167 2.22 -24.47 13.99
C HIS A 167 2.65 -25.69 14.79
N VAL A 168 3.10 -26.75 14.09
CA VAL A 168 3.55 -28.00 14.73
C VAL A 168 4.95 -28.37 14.28
N ARG A 169 5.74 -28.92 15.23
CA ARG A 169 7.06 -29.53 15.00
C ARG A 169 7.21 -30.78 15.85
N ALA A 170 8.03 -31.76 15.42
CA ALA A 170 8.34 -32.94 16.20
C ALA A 170 9.12 -32.57 17.48
N ALA A 171 8.78 -33.17 18.63
CA ALA A 171 9.55 -33.03 19.84
C ALA A 171 10.86 -33.83 19.73
N GLY A 172 11.99 -33.25 20.18
CA GLY A 172 13.31 -33.92 20.18
C GLY A 172 14.24 -33.49 19.03
N ARG A 173 13.86 -32.58 18.17
CA ARG A 173 14.84 -31.78 17.44
C ARG A 173 15.40 -30.73 18.38
N ASP A 174 16.56 -31.04 18.98
CA ASP A 174 17.35 -30.08 19.72
C ASP A 174 17.59 -28.81 18.88
N GLU A 175 17.56 -27.67 19.56
CA GLU A 175 17.87 -26.34 18.98
C GLU A 175 19.29 -26.26 18.36
N THR A 176 20.09 -27.34 18.42
CA THR A 176 21.49 -27.41 17.94
C THR A 176 21.69 -27.95 16.53
N SER A 177 20.63 -28.41 15.79
CA SER A 177 20.80 -28.80 14.39
C SER A 177 19.76 -28.18 13.44
N ALA A 178 18.76 -27.48 13.94
CA ALA A 178 18.26 -26.31 13.27
C ALA A 178 19.17 -25.16 13.77
N GLN A 179 20.38 -25.02 13.24
CA GLN A 179 20.75 -23.67 12.91
C GLN A 179 19.50 -23.11 12.24
N LYS A 180 18.72 -22.29 13.00
CA LYS A 180 18.12 -21.15 12.43
C LYS A 180 19.15 -20.65 11.42
N VAL A 181 19.01 -20.98 10.16
CA VAL A 181 19.11 -19.98 9.16
C VAL A 181 17.88 -19.15 9.45
N GLU A 182 17.94 -18.39 10.56
CA GLU A 182 17.46 -17.05 10.48
C GLU A 182 18.14 -16.52 9.21
N THR A 183 17.45 -16.46 8.11
CA THR A 183 17.46 -15.18 7.40
C THR A 183 17.32 -14.23 8.58
N PRO A 184 18.38 -13.48 8.94
CA PRO A 184 18.32 -12.65 10.15
C PRO A 184 16.99 -11.95 10.00
N ARG A 185 16.06 -12.16 10.97
CA ARG A 185 14.81 -11.37 10.96
C ARG A 185 15.35 -9.97 10.87
N LYS A 186 15.23 -9.35 9.68
CA LYS A 186 15.69 -7.99 9.51
C LYS A 186 15.16 -7.29 10.73
N LEU A 187 16.04 -6.77 11.55
CA LEU A 187 15.59 -6.01 12.71
C LEU A 187 14.56 -5.04 12.17
N SER A 188 13.41 -4.98 12.79
CA SER A 188 12.32 -4.15 12.30
C SER A 188 12.13 -2.98 13.25
N ILE A 189 11.97 -1.79 12.67
CA ILE A 189 11.82 -0.54 13.43
C ILE A 189 10.63 0.27 12.93
N CYS A 190 9.88 0.83 13.86
CA CYS A 190 8.93 1.90 13.61
C CYS A 190 9.52 3.20 14.17
N VAL A 191 9.63 4.23 13.34
CA VAL A 191 9.96 5.59 13.76
C VAL A 191 8.66 6.35 13.94
N LEU A 192 8.28 6.64 15.19
CA LEU A 192 7.09 7.43 15.49
C LEU A 192 7.30 8.90 15.12
N PRO A 193 6.26 9.63 14.71
CA PRO A 193 6.34 11.07 14.47
C PRO A 193 6.89 11.78 15.70
N PHE A 194 7.94 12.55 15.51
CA PHE A 194 8.55 13.31 16.59
C PHE A 194 7.61 14.45 17.03
N ASN A 195 7.47 14.60 18.33
CA ASN A 195 6.61 15.64 18.90
C ASN A 195 7.22 17.03 18.68
N ASN A 196 6.43 17.96 18.17
CA ASN A 196 6.82 19.36 18.10
C ASN A 196 6.77 20.03 19.49
N MET A 197 7.93 20.34 20.03
CA MET A 197 8.11 21.03 21.32
C MET A 197 8.54 22.49 21.16
N SER A 198 8.37 23.07 19.97
CA SER A 198 8.78 24.45 19.67
C SER A 198 7.84 25.51 20.28
N GLY A 199 6.63 25.12 20.70
CA GLY A 199 5.59 26.03 21.19
C GLY A 199 4.85 26.78 20.07
N ASP A 200 5.15 26.47 18.82
CA ASP A 200 4.56 27.05 17.62
C ASP A 200 4.01 25.91 16.74
N PRO A 201 2.69 25.79 16.59
CA PRO A 201 2.08 24.76 15.74
C PRO A 201 2.52 24.85 14.26
N GLU A 202 2.89 26.04 13.78
CA GLU A 202 3.37 26.21 12.41
C GLU A 202 4.73 25.54 12.17
N GLN A 203 5.45 25.10 13.20
CA GLN A 203 6.71 24.33 13.08
C GLN A 203 6.48 22.80 13.02
N GLU A 204 5.23 22.34 12.97
CA GLU A 204 4.91 20.92 12.89
C GLU A 204 5.54 20.25 11.65
N TYR A 205 5.54 20.95 10.50
CA TYR A 205 6.15 20.46 9.27
C TYR A 205 7.64 20.10 9.44
N PHE A 206 8.34 20.82 10.29
CA PHE A 206 9.75 20.60 10.53
C PHE A 206 9.99 19.31 11.33
N SER A 207 9.19 19.07 12.37
CA SER A 207 9.25 17.82 13.16
C SER A 207 8.88 16.60 12.32
N ASP A 208 7.87 16.74 11.46
CA ASP A 208 7.45 15.71 10.51
C ASP A 208 8.57 15.41 9.50
N GLY A 209 9.20 16.45 8.94
CA GLY A 209 10.30 16.32 8.00
C GLY A 209 11.50 15.57 8.58
N ILE A 210 11.94 15.95 9.79
CA ILE A 210 13.02 15.23 10.49
C ILE A 210 12.69 13.75 10.70
N THR A 211 11.44 13.44 11.10
CA THR A 211 11.00 12.06 11.27
C THR A 211 11.09 11.28 9.96
N GLU A 212 10.68 11.89 8.88
CA GLU A 212 10.64 11.31 7.55
C GLU A 212 12.03 11.06 6.98
N ASP A 213 12.96 12.01 7.18
CA ASP A 213 14.35 11.84 6.77
C ASP A 213 15.01 10.68 7.52
N ILE A 214 14.77 10.55 8.83
CA ILE A 214 15.24 9.39 9.61
C ILE A 214 14.65 8.08 9.08
N ILE A 215 13.36 8.02 8.74
CA ILE A 215 12.73 6.85 8.11
C ILE A 215 13.42 6.52 6.78
N THR A 216 13.64 7.52 5.96
CA THR A 216 14.30 7.39 4.65
C THR A 216 15.72 6.88 4.78
N ASP A 217 16.51 7.44 5.69
CA ASP A 217 17.89 7.04 5.93
C ASP A 217 17.99 5.61 6.45
N LEU A 218 17.18 5.27 7.43
CA LEU A 218 17.14 3.90 7.98
C LEU A 218 16.67 2.88 6.93
N SER A 219 15.83 3.27 5.98
CA SER A 219 15.37 2.40 4.89
C SER A 219 16.48 2.03 3.89
N LYS A 220 17.56 2.82 3.83
CA LYS A 220 18.76 2.53 3.03
C LYS A 220 19.63 1.42 3.63
N VAL A 221 19.36 1.02 4.88
CA VAL A 221 20.11 -0.04 5.61
C VAL A 221 19.52 -1.40 5.29
N SER A 222 20.21 -2.21 4.49
CA SER A 222 19.72 -3.49 3.96
C SER A 222 19.36 -4.51 5.06
N ALA A 223 20.03 -4.45 6.21
CA ALA A 223 19.79 -5.33 7.36
C ALA A 223 18.59 -4.90 8.23
N LEU A 224 17.96 -3.73 7.95
CA LEU A 224 16.86 -3.18 8.73
C LEU A 224 15.57 -3.18 7.90
N SER A 225 14.46 -3.57 8.51
CA SER A 225 13.12 -3.42 7.95
C SER A 225 12.46 -2.22 8.62
N VAL A 226 12.26 -1.14 7.90
CA VAL A 226 11.66 0.10 8.41
C VAL A 226 10.19 0.14 8.07
N ILE A 227 9.35 0.46 9.04
CA ILE A 227 7.91 0.65 8.82
C ILE A 227 7.73 1.92 7.97
N ALA A 228 6.90 1.80 6.96
CA ALA A 228 6.55 2.92 6.10
C ALA A 228 6.02 4.12 6.91
N ARG A 229 6.42 5.34 6.50
CA ARG A 229 6.04 6.61 7.11
C ARG A 229 4.58 6.65 7.56
N ASN A 230 3.69 6.29 6.67
CA ASN A 230 2.25 6.47 6.88
C ASN A 230 1.68 5.56 7.97
N SER A 231 2.19 4.33 8.10
CA SER A 231 1.83 3.44 9.20
C SER A 231 2.32 3.98 10.55
N ALA A 232 3.49 4.61 10.58
CA ALA A 232 4.02 5.28 11.77
C ALA A 232 3.22 6.55 12.11
N PHE A 233 2.89 7.37 11.10
CA PHE A 233 2.14 8.61 11.26
C PHE A 233 0.66 8.41 11.63
N ALA A 234 0.12 7.21 11.50
CA ALA A 234 -1.18 6.84 12.06
C ALA A 234 -1.26 7.03 13.60
N PHE A 235 -0.12 7.07 14.27
CA PHE A 235 -0.01 7.30 15.71
C PHE A 235 0.24 8.77 16.08
N LYS A 236 0.34 9.67 15.11
CA LYS A 236 0.57 11.10 15.35
C LYS A 236 -0.51 11.71 16.24
N GLY A 237 -0.08 12.43 17.28
CA GLY A 237 -0.97 13.09 18.25
C GLY A 237 -1.73 12.15 19.19
N LYS A 238 -1.47 10.84 19.12
CA LYS A 238 -2.05 9.86 20.03
C LYS A 238 -1.08 9.58 21.18
N ASN A 239 -1.59 9.50 22.39
CA ASN A 239 -0.81 9.00 23.53
C ASN A 239 -0.88 7.46 23.50
N VAL A 240 0.09 6.83 22.84
CA VAL A 240 0.11 5.38 22.63
C VAL A 240 1.24 4.72 23.43
N ASP A 241 0.96 3.53 23.93
CA ASP A 241 1.97 2.68 24.55
C ASP A 241 2.87 2.08 23.45
N VAL A 242 4.18 2.17 23.63
CA VAL A 242 5.18 1.64 22.70
C VAL A 242 5.01 0.14 22.46
N LEU A 243 4.66 -0.65 23.49
CA LEU A 243 4.35 -2.08 23.35
C LEU A 243 3.15 -2.33 22.45
N GLN A 244 2.11 -1.48 22.57
CA GLN A 244 0.93 -1.55 21.72
C GLN A 244 1.29 -1.25 20.26
N VAL A 245 2.10 -0.23 20.00
CA VAL A 245 2.59 0.11 18.65
C VAL A 245 3.41 -1.05 18.08
N ALA A 246 4.38 -1.55 18.85
CA ALA A 246 5.23 -2.66 18.42
C ALA A 246 4.42 -3.91 18.09
N GLY A 247 3.40 -4.24 18.89
CA GLY A 247 2.50 -5.36 18.66
C GLY A 247 1.61 -5.19 17.43
N GLN A 248 1.04 -4.01 17.23
CA GLN A 248 0.18 -3.71 16.08
C GLN A 248 0.94 -3.73 14.75
N LEU A 249 2.14 -3.15 14.74
CA LEU A 249 2.99 -3.06 13.55
C LEU A 249 3.94 -4.28 13.40
N LYS A 250 3.96 -5.18 14.38
CA LYS A 250 4.84 -6.37 14.43
C LYS A 250 6.32 -6.02 14.26
N VAL A 251 6.77 -4.96 14.92
CA VAL A 251 8.16 -4.50 14.90
C VAL A 251 8.89 -4.87 16.17
N SER A 252 10.20 -5.10 16.05
CA SER A 252 11.07 -5.41 17.19
C SER A 252 11.50 -4.16 17.96
N HIS A 253 11.49 -2.99 17.32
CA HIS A 253 11.97 -1.73 17.91
C HIS A 253 11.05 -0.57 17.55
N VAL A 254 10.97 0.41 18.44
CA VAL A 254 10.27 1.68 18.21
C VAL A 254 11.23 2.83 18.54
N LEU A 255 11.34 3.78 17.63
CA LEU A 255 12.01 5.05 17.85
C LEU A 255 10.96 6.11 18.12
N GLU A 256 11.09 6.84 19.21
CA GLU A 256 10.29 8.02 19.51
C GLU A 256 11.16 9.21 19.81
N GLY A 257 10.61 10.41 19.70
CA GLY A 257 11.39 11.61 19.92
C GLY A 257 10.59 12.89 19.94
N SER A 258 11.33 13.98 20.09
CA SER A 258 10.80 15.34 20.02
C SER A 258 11.77 16.29 19.35
N VAL A 259 11.23 17.30 18.68
CA VAL A 259 11.98 18.37 18.02
C VAL A 259 11.55 19.70 18.63
N ARG A 260 12.52 20.52 18.97
CA ARG A 260 12.31 21.91 19.40
C ARG A 260 13.19 22.84 18.57
N LYS A 261 12.55 23.65 17.75
CA LYS A 261 13.21 24.70 16.97
C LYS A 261 12.94 26.04 17.62
N ALA A 262 14.00 26.81 17.93
CA ALA A 262 13.89 28.11 18.53
C ALA A 262 15.01 29.03 18.01
N GLY A 263 14.63 30.04 17.24
CA GLY A 263 15.61 30.91 16.56
C GLY A 263 16.48 30.10 15.60
N GLY A 264 17.79 30.30 15.64
CA GLY A 264 18.76 29.54 14.81
C GLY A 264 19.21 28.20 15.40
N ARG A 265 18.55 27.67 16.44
CA ARG A 265 18.93 26.41 17.10
C ARG A 265 17.84 25.34 16.98
N VAL A 266 18.28 24.10 16.90
CA VAL A 266 17.42 22.94 16.95
C VAL A 266 17.88 22.00 18.07
N ARG A 267 16.91 21.50 18.84
CA ARG A 267 17.13 20.43 19.81
C ARG A 267 16.28 19.23 19.41
N ILE A 268 16.92 18.08 19.26
CA ILE A 268 16.27 16.80 19.00
C ILE A 268 16.57 15.88 20.19
N THR A 269 15.53 15.25 20.70
CA THR A 269 15.66 14.14 21.65
C THR A 269 15.11 12.91 20.96
N ALA A 270 15.89 11.83 20.95
CA ALA A 270 15.49 10.57 20.33
C ALA A 270 15.79 9.41 21.28
N GLN A 271 14.91 8.42 21.31
CA GLN A 271 15.06 7.23 22.14
C GLN A 271 14.57 5.99 21.41
N LEU A 272 15.41 4.95 21.41
CA LEU A 272 15.15 3.66 20.83
C LEU A 272 14.72 2.67 21.92
N ILE A 273 13.58 2.04 21.73
CA ILE A 273 12.93 1.18 22.70
C ILE A 273 12.76 -0.22 22.12
N ASP A 274 13.08 -1.25 22.91
CA ASP A 274 12.75 -2.64 22.59
C ASP A 274 11.23 -2.84 22.66
N GLY A 275 10.62 -3.13 21.52
CA GLY A 275 9.18 -3.34 21.39
C GLY A 275 8.66 -4.63 22.05
N THR A 276 9.54 -5.49 22.57
CA THR A 276 9.17 -6.73 23.26
C THR A 276 9.17 -6.56 24.78
N HIS A 277 10.17 -5.82 25.31
CA HIS A 277 10.41 -5.71 26.75
C HIS A 277 10.19 -4.30 27.31
N ASN A 278 9.86 -3.33 26.49
CA ASN A 278 9.73 -1.91 26.86
C ASN A 278 10.99 -1.31 27.54
N ASN A 279 12.16 -1.78 27.15
CA ASN A 279 13.43 -1.31 27.67
C ASN A 279 14.05 -0.29 26.71
N HIS A 280 14.52 0.83 27.27
CA HIS A 280 15.31 1.79 26.48
C HIS A 280 16.65 1.17 26.11
N ILE A 281 16.91 1.04 24.80
CA ILE A 281 18.18 0.54 24.27
C ILE A 281 19.17 1.70 24.14
N TRP A 282 18.65 2.86 23.75
CA TRP A 282 19.44 4.04 23.53
C TRP A 282 18.55 5.29 23.67
N ALA A 283 19.11 6.37 24.22
CA ALA A 283 18.47 7.66 24.31
C ALA A 283 19.53 8.76 24.30
N GLU A 284 19.40 9.71 23.40
CA GLU A 284 20.29 10.85 23.31
C GLU A 284 19.54 12.15 23.06
N ARG A 285 20.21 13.26 23.42
CA ARG A 285 19.73 14.60 23.18
C ARG A 285 20.80 15.40 22.43
N TYR A 286 20.42 15.94 21.32
CA TYR A 286 21.23 16.78 20.45
C TYR A 286 20.77 18.22 20.55
N ASP A 287 21.71 19.14 20.62
CA ASP A 287 21.46 20.59 20.63
C ASP A 287 22.49 21.22 19.70
N ARG A 288 22.05 21.68 18.52
CA ARG A 288 22.91 22.15 17.42
C ARG A 288 22.41 23.47 16.86
N ASP A 289 23.24 24.12 16.06
CA ASP A 289 22.81 25.18 15.15
C ASP A 289 21.91 24.59 14.05
N LEU A 290 20.94 25.37 13.61
CA LEU A 290 20.02 24.91 12.53
C LEU A 290 20.79 24.68 11.22
N ASN A 291 21.90 25.36 10.98
CA ASN A 291 22.74 25.16 9.81
C ASN A 291 23.40 23.77 9.79
N ASP A 292 23.54 23.12 10.95
CA ASP A 292 24.11 21.78 11.08
C ASP A 292 23.06 20.69 11.04
N ILE A 293 21.81 21.00 10.62
CA ILE A 293 20.67 20.06 10.69
C ILE A 293 20.94 18.77 9.93
N PHE A 294 21.57 18.85 8.80
CA PHE A 294 21.89 17.70 7.98
C PHE A 294 22.92 16.77 8.64
N ALA A 295 24.01 17.33 9.15
CA ALA A 295 24.99 16.55 9.91
C ALA A 295 24.36 15.89 11.16
N LEU A 296 23.38 16.56 11.76
CA LEU A 296 22.64 16.04 12.90
C LEU A 296 21.74 14.87 12.51
N GLN A 297 21.08 14.91 11.36
CA GLN A 297 20.27 13.79 10.85
C GLN A 297 21.13 12.54 10.60
N ASP A 298 22.31 12.71 9.98
CA ASP A 298 23.27 11.61 9.79
C ASP A 298 23.73 11.03 11.12
N GLU A 299 24.11 11.90 12.06
CA GLU A 299 24.56 11.51 13.41
C GLU A 299 23.49 10.67 14.13
N ILE A 300 22.22 11.06 14.04
CA ILE A 300 21.09 10.32 14.63
C ILE A 300 20.90 8.97 13.94
N SER A 301 20.87 8.93 12.60
CA SER A 301 20.67 7.71 11.83
C SER A 301 21.80 6.70 12.07
N GLU A 302 23.07 7.15 12.08
CA GLU A 302 24.23 6.32 12.41
C GLU A 302 24.18 5.81 13.87
N ALA A 303 23.77 6.65 14.83
CA ALA A 303 23.65 6.28 16.23
C ALA A 303 22.59 5.19 16.44
N ILE A 304 21.44 5.28 15.73
CA ILE A 304 20.38 4.26 15.77
C ILE A 304 20.90 2.92 15.23
N VAL A 305 21.55 2.94 14.06
CA VAL A 305 22.12 1.71 13.45
C VAL A 305 23.15 1.07 14.38
N LYS A 306 23.99 1.87 15.00
CA LYS A 306 24.97 1.41 16.01
C LYS A 306 24.30 0.84 17.25
N ALA A 307 23.25 1.48 17.77
CA ALA A 307 22.47 0.99 18.91
C ALA A 307 21.79 -0.35 18.62
N LEU A 308 21.34 -0.56 17.39
CA LEU A 308 20.82 -1.84 16.89
C LEU A 308 21.91 -2.89 16.63
N LYS A 309 23.18 -2.56 16.88
CA LYS A 309 24.36 -3.43 16.63
C LYS A 309 24.47 -3.90 15.18
N LEU A 310 23.96 -3.09 14.24
CA LEU A 310 24.08 -3.31 12.81
C LEU A 310 25.39 -2.70 12.31
N LYS A 311 25.93 -3.27 11.23
CA LYS A 311 27.09 -2.74 10.55
C LYS A 311 26.65 -2.08 9.26
N LEU A 312 26.88 -0.78 9.13
CA LEU A 312 26.67 -0.06 7.87
C LEU A 312 27.72 -0.49 6.84
N LEU A 313 27.25 -0.83 5.65
CA LEU A 313 28.12 -1.00 4.49
C LEU A 313 28.58 0.38 4.00
N PRO A 314 29.78 0.48 3.38
CA PRO A 314 30.27 1.77 2.85
C PRO A 314 29.32 2.43 1.85
N GLU A 315 28.59 1.62 1.07
CA GLU A 315 27.60 2.08 0.10
C GLU A 315 26.33 2.61 0.78
N GLU A 316 25.88 1.95 1.85
CA GLU A 316 24.75 2.41 2.65
C GLU A 316 25.05 3.73 3.35
N LYS A 317 26.26 3.87 3.91
CA LYS A 317 26.70 5.11 4.51
C LYS A 317 26.70 6.27 3.50
N LYS A 318 27.26 6.06 2.31
CA LYS A 318 27.22 7.04 1.22
C LYS A 318 25.80 7.36 0.78
N ALA A 319 24.91 6.37 0.80
CA ALA A 319 23.50 6.59 0.47
C ALA A 319 22.79 7.44 1.53
N ILE A 320 23.07 7.24 2.81
CA ILE A 320 22.55 8.08 3.91
C ILE A 320 23.07 9.52 3.76
N GLU A 321 24.36 9.70 3.53
CA GLU A 321 25.00 11.01 3.35
C GLU A 321 24.53 11.75 2.08
N ARG A 322 23.93 11.03 1.09
CA ARG A 322 23.41 11.65 -0.13
C ARG A 322 22.10 12.37 0.15
N ARG A 323 22.12 13.68 0.03
CA ARG A 323 21.01 14.60 0.30
C ARG A 323 20.45 15.21 -0.96
N GLY A 324 19.16 15.58 -0.89
CA GLY A 324 18.52 16.31 -1.97
C GLY A 324 19.06 17.73 -2.14
N THR A 325 19.48 18.38 -1.04
CA THR A 325 20.04 19.75 -1.03
C THR A 325 21.02 19.96 0.12
N GLU A 326 21.96 20.89 -0.04
CA GLU A 326 22.82 21.38 1.03
C GLU A 326 22.29 22.69 1.65
N SER A 327 21.27 23.29 1.07
CA SER A 327 20.67 24.54 1.52
C SER A 327 19.58 24.32 2.56
N VAL A 328 19.81 24.72 3.79
CA VAL A 328 18.81 24.66 4.87
C VAL A 328 17.57 25.49 4.55
N GLU A 329 17.71 26.62 3.83
CA GLU A 329 16.59 27.44 3.39
C GLU A 329 15.74 26.72 2.36
N ALA A 330 16.36 26.11 1.32
CA ALA A 330 15.67 25.32 0.31
C ALA A 330 14.96 24.10 0.92
N TYR A 331 15.62 23.42 1.85
CA TYR A 331 15.05 22.30 2.60
C TYR A 331 13.81 22.70 3.41
N ASN A 332 13.87 23.79 4.18
CA ASN A 332 12.71 24.26 4.95
C ASN A 332 11.53 24.63 4.04
N LEU A 333 11.80 25.27 2.89
CA LEU A 333 10.77 25.59 1.91
C LEU A 333 10.14 24.31 1.32
N PHE A 334 10.95 23.34 0.98
CA PHE A 334 10.45 22.05 0.49
C PHE A 334 9.55 21.34 1.51
N LEU A 335 9.95 21.26 2.78
CA LEU A 335 9.13 20.69 3.84
C LEU A 335 7.78 21.41 3.97
N MET A 336 7.78 22.75 3.90
CA MET A 336 6.55 23.55 3.94
C MET A 336 5.67 23.28 2.71
N ALA A 337 6.26 23.22 1.52
CA ALA A 337 5.55 22.87 0.29
C ALA A 337 4.91 21.47 0.36
N ARG A 338 5.67 20.51 0.87
CA ARG A 338 5.22 19.13 1.05
C ARG A 338 4.06 19.02 2.05
N GLN A 339 4.13 19.75 3.16
CA GLN A 339 3.03 19.83 4.13
C GLN A 339 1.76 20.38 3.48
N ASN A 340 1.86 21.42 2.67
CA ASN A 340 0.72 21.97 1.93
C ASN A 340 0.09 20.92 1.01
N TYR A 341 0.91 20.15 0.29
CA TYR A 341 0.42 19.09 -0.58
C TYR A 341 -0.27 17.97 0.20
N VAL A 342 0.37 17.45 1.26
CA VAL A 342 -0.16 16.34 2.06
C VAL A 342 -1.48 16.69 2.75
N THR A 343 -1.65 17.94 3.20
CA THR A 343 -2.87 18.39 3.90
C THR A 343 -3.99 18.82 2.96
N GLY A 344 -3.65 19.33 1.75
CA GLY A 344 -4.64 19.80 0.76
C GLY A 344 -5.09 18.72 -0.22
N GLY A 345 -4.21 17.77 -0.51
CA GLY A 345 -4.42 16.79 -1.56
C GLY A 345 -4.55 17.44 -2.94
N GLU A 346 -5.06 16.71 -3.92
CA GLU A 346 -5.21 17.20 -5.30
C GLU A 346 -6.42 18.11 -5.51
N GLY A 347 -7.36 18.12 -4.57
CA GLY A 347 -8.59 18.88 -4.72
C GLY A 347 -8.50 20.36 -4.30
N ASP A 348 -7.41 20.79 -3.65
CA ASP A 348 -7.25 22.16 -3.18
C ASP A 348 -6.35 22.98 -4.11
N LEU A 349 -6.97 23.70 -5.03
CA LEU A 349 -6.29 24.57 -5.99
C LEU A 349 -5.36 25.60 -5.32
N ARG A 350 -5.81 26.23 -4.23
CA ARG A 350 -5.04 27.30 -3.55
C ARG A 350 -3.75 26.72 -2.96
N ARG A 351 -3.83 25.54 -2.37
CA ARG A 351 -2.66 24.85 -1.82
C ARG A 351 -1.71 24.37 -2.91
N ALA A 352 -2.24 23.85 -4.03
CA ALA A 352 -1.43 23.48 -5.18
C ALA A 352 -0.66 24.68 -5.75
N GLU A 353 -1.33 25.84 -5.92
CA GLU A 353 -0.67 27.07 -6.35
C GLU A 353 0.37 27.59 -5.34
N ALA A 354 0.08 27.48 -4.02
CA ALA A 354 1.03 27.82 -2.99
C ALA A 354 2.26 26.90 -3.03
N THR A 355 2.05 25.61 -3.21
CA THR A 355 3.14 24.61 -3.35
C THR A 355 4.03 24.95 -4.54
N ILE A 356 3.48 25.32 -5.71
CA ILE A 356 4.27 25.75 -6.86
C ILE A 356 5.16 26.95 -6.50
N ARG A 357 4.59 28.00 -5.88
CA ARG A 357 5.37 29.20 -5.52
C ARG A 357 6.50 28.88 -4.53
N ILE A 358 6.23 28.03 -3.54
CA ILE A 358 7.23 27.66 -2.52
C ILE A 358 8.33 26.79 -3.14
N CYS A 359 7.97 25.78 -3.95
CA CYS A 359 8.95 24.96 -4.66
C CYS A 359 9.77 25.77 -5.66
N HIS A 360 9.15 26.73 -6.37
CA HIS A 360 9.87 27.64 -7.24
C HIS A 360 10.95 28.42 -6.46
N ARG A 361 10.60 28.95 -5.29
CA ARG A 361 11.57 29.63 -4.45
C ARG A 361 12.68 28.67 -3.96
N ALA A 362 12.35 27.43 -3.59
CA ALA A 362 13.33 26.44 -3.20
C ALA A 362 14.31 26.11 -4.34
N THR A 363 13.80 25.97 -5.59
CA THR A 363 14.63 25.68 -6.78
C THR A 363 15.41 26.91 -7.29
N GLU A 364 15.00 28.15 -6.96
CA GLU A 364 15.82 29.34 -7.16
C GLU A 364 17.04 29.36 -6.24
N ILE A 365 16.87 28.92 -4.97
CA ILE A 365 17.94 28.87 -3.98
C ILE A 365 18.88 27.71 -4.29
N ASP A 366 18.34 26.54 -4.60
CA ASP A 366 19.10 25.36 -5.02
C ASP A 366 18.51 24.75 -6.31
N PRO A 367 19.04 25.10 -7.48
CA PRO A 367 18.59 24.57 -8.78
C PRO A 367 18.80 23.06 -8.96
N ASN A 368 19.55 22.42 -8.04
CA ASN A 368 19.84 20.99 -8.10
C ASN A 368 18.96 20.16 -7.14
N TYR A 369 18.01 20.78 -6.47
CA TYR A 369 17.10 20.10 -5.54
C TYR A 369 16.02 19.31 -6.30
N ALA A 370 16.29 18.03 -6.62
CA ALA A 370 15.43 17.18 -7.42
C ALA A 370 14.02 17.01 -6.85
N ASP A 371 13.89 16.78 -5.53
CA ASP A 371 12.59 16.61 -4.86
C ASP A 371 11.69 17.84 -4.98
N ALA A 372 12.27 19.03 -4.88
CA ALA A 372 11.53 20.28 -5.04
C ALA A 372 11.01 20.44 -6.48
N TRP A 373 11.80 20.05 -7.48
CA TRP A 373 11.37 20.01 -8.89
C TRP A 373 10.23 19.01 -9.10
N ALA A 374 10.32 17.80 -8.51
CA ALA A 374 9.29 16.78 -8.64
C ALA A 374 7.96 17.21 -7.99
N LEU A 375 7.99 17.80 -6.80
CA LEU A 375 6.80 18.31 -6.12
C LEU A 375 6.18 19.50 -6.85
N MET A 376 7.01 20.37 -7.41
CA MET A 376 6.55 21.46 -8.29
C MET A 376 5.85 20.91 -9.52
N ALA A 377 6.43 19.92 -10.19
CA ALA A 377 5.86 19.26 -11.35
C ALA A 377 4.48 18.66 -11.05
N LEU A 378 4.35 17.97 -9.92
CA LEU A 378 3.09 17.39 -9.46
C LEU A 378 2.02 18.47 -9.27
N SER A 379 2.38 19.57 -8.61
CA SER A 379 1.45 20.66 -8.35
C SER A 379 1.05 21.41 -9.63
N GLN A 380 1.99 21.60 -10.57
CA GLN A 380 1.70 22.19 -11.90
C GLN A 380 0.74 21.29 -12.69
N MET A 381 0.96 19.97 -12.68
CA MET A 381 0.08 19.00 -13.30
C MET A 381 -1.35 19.06 -12.72
N ILE A 382 -1.46 19.14 -11.38
CA ILE A 382 -2.75 19.27 -10.68
C ILE A 382 -3.47 20.54 -11.12
N VAL A 383 -2.82 21.70 -11.08
CA VAL A 383 -3.42 22.98 -11.50
C VAL A 383 -3.85 22.91 -12.96
N ARG A 384 -3.00 22.39 -13.84
CA ARG A 384 -3.25 22.37 -15.28
C ARG A 384 -4.36 21.41 -15.69
N PHE A 385 -4.31 20.16 -15.23
CA PHE A 385 -5.18 19.11 -15.77
C PHE A 385 -6.40 18.83 -14.88
N ILE A 386 -6.28 18.96 -13.57
CA ILE A 386 -7.41 18.71 -12.66
C ILE A 386 -8.28 19.96 -12.55
N HIS A 387 -7.66 21.13 -12.33
CA HIS A 387 -8.42 22.38 -12.13
C HIS A 387 -8.58 23.22 -13.40
N GLY A 388 -8.00 22.81 -14.54
CA GLY A 388 -8.11 23.52 -15.81
C GLY A 388 -7.41 24.88 -15.81
N GLY A 389 -6.45 25.10 -14.92
CA GLY A 389 -5.66 26.32 -14.82
C GLY A 389 -4.77 26.57 -16.03
N LYS A 390 -4.29 27.81 -16.15
CA LYS A 390 -3.29 28.21 -17.18
C LYS A 390 -1.90 28.15 -16.55
N GLY A 391 -0.87 27.77 -17.32
CA GLY A 391 0.50 27.72 -16.89
C GLY A 391 1.20 26.43 -17.34
N GLU A 392 2.34 26.16 -16.71
CA GLU A 392 3.15 24.96 -16.97
C GLU A 392 2.37 23.68 -16.63
N ASP A 393 2.60 22.63 -17.42
CA ASP A 393 1.95 21.33 -17.23
C ASP A 393 2.72 20.38 -16.31
N GLY A 394 3.90 20.80 -15.85
CA GLY A 394 4.79 20.05 -14.98
C GLY A 394 5.79 19.15 -15.70
N LEU A 395 5.69 18.94 -17.02
CA LEU A 395 6.58 18.02 -17.73
C LEU A 395 8.06 18.45 -17.65
N ALA A 396 8.34 19.72 -17.93
CA ALA A 396 9.69 20.25 -17.88
C ALA A 396 10.31 20.14 -16.47
N ALA A 397 9.51 20.37 -15.43
CA ALA A 397 9.96 20.24 -14.04
C ALA A 397 10.21 18.77 -13.66
N ALA A 398 9.33 17.83 -14.09
CA ALA A 398 9.53 16.41 -13.88
C ALA A 398 10.79 15.88 -14.60
N GLU A 399 11.03 16.32 -15.84
CA GLU A 399 12.24 15.97 -16.59
C GLU A 399 13.49 16.57 -15.95
N ARG A 400 13.42 17.80 -15.44
CA ARG A 400 14.52 18.39 -14.67
C ARG A 400 14.83 17.59 -13.42
N ALA A 401 13.82 17.15 -12.66
CA ALA A 401 14.00 16.29 -11.49
C ALA A 401 14.73 14.98 -11.86
N LEU A 402 14.33 14.32 -12.96
CA LEU A 402 14.95 13.09 -13.43
C LEU A 402 16.35 13.27 -14.00
N VAL A 403 16.69 14.43 -14.54
CA VAL A 403 18.08 14.77 -14.93
C VAL A 403 18.96 14.89 -13.68
N LEU A 404 18.43 15.42 -12.58
CA LEU A 404 19.16 15.58 -11.31
C LEU A 404 19.26 14.26 -10.54
N ASP A 405 18.17 13.52 -10.46
CA ASP A 405 18.10 12.18 -9.88
C ASP A 405 17.22 11.24 -10.72
N ALA A 406 17.84 10.41 -11.53
CA ALA A 406 17.15 9.44 -12.37
C ALA A 406 16.44 8.31 -11.57
N ASN A 407 16.68 8.21 -10.26
CA ASN A 407 16.09 7.20 -9.39
C ASN A 407 14.92 7.77 -8.54
N LEU A 408 14.47 8.98 -8.80
CA LEU A 408 13.37 9.61 -8.07
C LEU A 408 12.04 9.05 -8.56
N ALA A 409 11.48 8.09 -7.81
CA ALA A 409 10.26 7.35 -8.18
C ALA A 409 9.04 8.28 -8.36
N GLU A 410 8.91 9.31 -7.53
CA GLU A 410 7.84 10.31 -7.60
C GLU A 410 7.88 11.10 -8.92
N ALA A 411 9.07 11.45 -9.41
CA ALA A 411 9.19 12.17 -10.67
C ALA A 411 8.75 11.30 -11.87
N HIS A 412 9.05 9.99 -11.85
CA HIS A 412 8.51 9.04 -12.82
C HIS A 412 6.98 8.95 -12.74
N ALA A 413 6.40 8.93 -11.54
CA ALA A 413 4.96 8.89 -11.34
C ALA A 413 4.26 10.13 -11.91
N VAL A 414 4.80 11.32 -11.66
CA VAL A 414 4.27 12.59 -12.20
C VAL A 414 4.35 12.61 -13.72
N LYS A 415 5.51 12.24 -14.28
CA LYS A 415 5.71 12.17 -15.73
C LYS A 415 4.74 11.19 -16.38
N ALA A 416 4.50 10.04 -15.76
CA ALA A 416 3.51 9.07 -16.23
C ALA A 416 2.09 9.66 -16.28
N ARG A 417 1.69 10.41 -15.25
CA ARG A 417 0.38 11.10 -15.23
C ARG A 417 0.26 12.10 -16.36
N ILE A 418 1.28 12.94 -16.57
CA ILE A 418 1.30 13.92 -17.66
C ILE A 418 1.20 13.24 -19.03
N PHE A 419 1.95 12.15 -19.25
CA PHE A 419 1.85 11.36 -20.48
C PHE A 419 0.45 10.76 -20.67
N ALA A 420 -0.19 10.29 -19.61
CA ALA A 420 -1.56 9.79 -19.67
C ALA A 420 -2.56 10.90 -20.07
N GLU A 421 -2.35 12.15 -19.59
CA GLU A 421 -3.15 13.32 -19.99
C GLU A 421 -3.01 13.64 -21.49
N TYR A 422 -1.84 13.41 -22.06
CA TYR A 422 -1.58 13.57 -23.50
C TYR A 422 -1.96 12.34 -24.34
N GLY A 423 -2.58 11.30 -23.74
CA GLY A 423 -2.93 10.06 -24.44
C GLY A 423 -1.73 9.17 -24.78
N ARG A 424 -0.53 9.47 -24.26
CA ARG A 424 0.73 8.72 -24.49
C ARG A 424 0.80 7.52 -23.54
N HIS A 425 -0.20 6.62 -23.61
CA HIS A 425 -0.38 5.53 -22.64
C HIS A 425 0.78 4.54 -22.56
N GLY A 426 1.48 4.27 -23.65
CA GLY A 426 2.64 3.39 -23.68
C GLY A 426 3.80 3.96 -22.84
N GLU A 427 4.08 5.24 -23.01
CA GLU A 427 5.14 5.95 -22.27
C GLU A 427 4.74 6.14 -20.80
N ALA A 428 3.47 6.43 -20.52
CA ALA A 428 2.95 6.46 -19.15
C ALA A 428 3.17 5.11 -18.43
N SER A 429 2.89 3.99 -19.11
CA SER A 429 3.11 2.66 -18.54
C SER A 429 4.58 2.36 -18.28
N ALA A 430 5.49 2.81 -19.15
CA ALA A 430 6.94 2.64 -18.97
C ALA A 430 7.47 3.43 -17.76
N GLU A 431 6.99 4.67 -17.58
CA GLU A 431 7.34 5.50 -16.42
C GLU A 431 6.80 4.89 -15.10
N ILE A 432 5.55 4.39 -15.08
CA ILE A 432 5.01 3.67 -13.91
C ILE A 432 5.85 2.43 -13.59
N ALA A 433 6.22 1.64 -14.61
CA ALA A 433 7.06 0.47 -14.40
C ALA A 433 8.45 0.84 -13.82
N SER A 434 9.00 1.99 -14.21
CA SER A 434 10.25 2.52 -13.65
C SER A 434 10.05 2.93 -12.20
N GLY A 435 9.02 3.70 -11.88
CA GLY A 435 8.71 4.11 -10.51
C GLY A 435 8.50 2.91 -9.57
N LEU A 436 7.73 1.90 -9.99
CA LEU A 436 7.49 0.68 -9.20
C LEU A 436 8.75 -0.18 -8.95
N ARG A 437 9.73 -0.14 -9.87
CA ARG A 437 11.03 -0.82 -9.66
C ARG A 437 11.89 -0.07 -8.65
N LEU A 438 11.84 1.26 -8.67
CA LEU A 438 12.64 2.12 -7.80
C LEU A 438 12.09 2.15 -6.38
N ASP A 439 10.79 2.37 -6.25
CA ASP A 439 10.09 2.36 -4.96
C ASP A 439 8.68 1.75 -5.08
N PRO A 440 8.51 0.45 -4.83
CA PRO A 440 7.20 -0.20 -4.83
C PRO A 440 6.29 0.24 -3.67
N GLU A 441 6.85 0.89 -2.65
CA GLU A 441 6.13 1.41 -1.49
C GLU A 441 5.82 2.93 -1.62
N SER A 442 6.18 3.58 -2.73
CA SER A 442 5.81 4.98 -2.96
C SER A 442 4.30 5.13 -3.14
N PHE A 443 3.71 6.05 -2.36
CA PHE A 443 2.29 6.39 -2.46
C PHE A 443 1.96 6.96 -3.85
N GLU A 444 2.76 7.93 -4.33
CA GLU A 444 2.52 8.61 -5.60
C GLU A 444 2.60 7.65 -6.79
N VAL A 445 3.52 6.69 -6.75
CA VAL A 445 3.66 5.69 -7.82
C VAL A 445 2.45 4.77 -7.84
N ASN A 446 2.04 4.23 -6.70
CA ASN A 446 0.88 3.32 -6.62
C ASN A 446 -0.42 4.05 -6.99
N ARG A 447 -0.61 5.30 -6.52
CA ARG A 447 -1.76 6.11 -6.86
C ARG A 447 -1.84 6.40 -8.36
N SER A 448 -0.71 6.77 -8.98
CA SER A 448 -0.61 7.04 -10.41
C SER A 448 -0.83 5.78 -11.25
N ALA A 449 -0.32 4.62 -10.80
CA ALA A 449 -0.55 3.32 -11.42
C ALA A 449 -2.04 2.93 -11.38
N GLY A 450 -2.71 3.18 -10.25
CA GLY A 450 -4.15 3.00 -10.10
C GLY A 450 -4.95 3.83 -11.11
N LEU A 451 -4.65 5.13 -11.21
CA LEU A 451 -5.32 6.03 -12.14
C LEU A 451 -5.11 5.63 -13.61
N LEU A 452 -3.88 5.27 -13.99
CA LEU A 452 -3.57 4.81 -15.35
C LEU A 452 -4.32 3.51 -15.68
N SER A 453 -4.36 2.56 -14.74
CA SER A 453 -5.07 1.29 -14.89
C SER A 453 -6.58 1.52 -15.04
N PHE A 454 -7.17 2.41 -14.24
CA PHE A 454 -8.57 2.80 -14.33
C PHE A 454 -8.91 3.39 -15.71
N ARG A 455 -8.10 4.34 -16.20
CA ARG A 455 -8.27 4.93 -17.53
C ARG A 455 -8.14 3.93 -18.69
N GLN A 456 -7.46 2.82 -18.45
CA GLN A 456 -7.32 1.72 -19.39
C GLN A 456 -8.38 0.61 -19.18
N HIS A 457 -9.41 0.86 -18.39
CA HIS A 457 -10.46 -0.11 -18.02
C HIS A 457 -9.95 -1.41 -17.38
N ARG A 458 -8.77 -1.38 -16.76
CA ARG A 458 -8.19 -2.52 -16.03
C ARG A 458 -8.51 -2.37 -14.54
N LEU A 459 -9.80 -2.62 -14.19
CA LEU A 459 -10.30 -2.31 -12.84
C LEU A 459 -9.64 -3.15 -11.74
N GLU A 460 -9.30 -4.42 -11.99
CA GLU A 460 -8.62 -5.27 -11.02
C GLU A 460 -7.19 -4.77 -10.72
N ASP A 461 -6.47 -4.30 -11.74
CA ASP A 461 -5.16 -3.68 -11.54
C ASP A 461 -5.29 -2.35 -10.78
N ALA A 462 -6.29 -1.53 -11.12
CA ALA A 462 -6.57 -0.28 -10.43
C ALA A 462 -6.86 -0.52 -8.94
N ILE A 463 -7.67 -1.52 -8.62
CA ILE A 463 -7.97 -1.93 -7.24
C ILE A 463 -6.69 -2.28 -6.51
N ARG A 464 -5.85 -3.16 -7.06
CA ARG A 464 -4.59 -3.59 -6.43
C ARG A 464 -3.69 -2.41 -6.05
N TYR A 465 -3.53 -1.45 -6.97
CA TYR A 465 -2.69 -0.28 -6.73
C TYR A 465 -3.33 0.71 -5.74
N TRP A 466 -4.64 0.93 -5.81
CA TRP A 466 -5.30 1.83 -4.87
C TRP A 466 -5.49 1.22 -3.48
N GLU A 467 -5.64 -0.11 -3.36
CA GLU A 467 -5.53 -0.79 -2.06
C GLU A 467 -4.17 -0.51 -1.43
N LYS A 468 -3.08 -0.66 -2.23
CA LYS A 468 -1.73 -0.35 -1.76
C LYS A 468 -1.60 1.12 -1.38
N ALA A 469 -2.00 2.07 -2.23
CA ALA A 469 -1.99 3.50 -1.93
C ALA A 469 -2.78 3.83 -0.66
N THR A 470 -3.96 3.22 -0.47
CA THR A 470 -4.78 3.38 0.73
C THR A 470 -4.05 2.93 2.01
N THR A 471 -3.21 1.90 1.94
CA THR A 471 -2.39 1.48 3.09
C THR A 471 -1.19 2.39 3.31
N LEU A 472 -0.68 3.04 2.26
CA LEU A 472 0.51 3.88 2.31
C LEU A 472 0.24 5.31 2.82
N MET A 473 -0.98 5.85 2.69
CA MET A 473 -1.32 7.20 3.15
C MET A 473 -2.69 7.25 3.85
N GLU A 474 -2.67 7.39 5.17
CA GLU A 474 -3.90 7.42 5.98
C GLU A 474 -4.71 8.72 5.82
N THR A 475 -4.07 9.80 5.39
CA THR A 475 -4.73 11.09 5.11
C THR A 475 -5.35 11.16 3.72
N ASP A 476 -5.01 10.24 2.83
CA ASP A 476 -5.59 10.20 1.48
C ASP A 476 -7.03 9.70 1.51
N VAL A 477 -7.94 10.55 1.03
CA VAL A 477 -9.38 10.26 0.92
C VAL A 477 -9.73 9.78 -0.48
N ALA A 478 -8.91 10.13 -1.48
CA ALA A 478 -9.20 9.87 -2.88
C ALA A 478 -9.06 8.39 -3.26
N SER A 479 -7.95 7.73 -2.87
CA SER A 479 -7.76 6.31 -3.23
C SER A 479 -8.85 5.38 -2.70
N PRO A 480 -9.28 5.45 -1.43
CA PRO A 480 -10.41 4.63 -0.97
C PRO A 480 -11.74 5.02 -1.62
N SER A 481 -11.94 6.28 -2.03
CA SER A 481 -13.10 6.67 -2.82
C SER A 481 -13.10 6.03 -4.21
N MET A 482 -11.96 6.01 -4.89
CA MET A 482 -11.81 5.34 -6.19
C MET A 482 -11.97 3.81 -6.07
N LEU A 483 -11.57 3.21 -4.95
CA LEU A 483 -11.89 1.81 -4.65
C LEU A 483 -13.40 1.58 -4.56
N THR A 484 -14.15 2.52 -3.96
CA THR A 484 -15.62 2.44 -3.90
C THR A 484 -16.21 2.36 -5.30
N THR A 485 -15.76 3.22 -6.24
CA THR A 485 -16.17 3.20 -7.65
C THR A 485 -15.82 1.87 -8.34
N CYS A 486 -14.59 1.39 -8.21
CA CYS A 486 -14.16 0.15 -8.86
C CYS A 486 -14.89 -1.08 -8.34
N TYR A 487 -15.06 -1.20 -7.02
CA TYR A 487 -15.78 -2.32 -6.43
C TYR A 487 -17.28 -2.30 -6.78
N ALA A 488 -17.89 -1.11 -6.85
CA ALA A 488 -19.27 -0.97 -7.30
C ALA A 488 -19.43 -1.42 -8.76
N ALA A 489 -18.54 -0.99 -9.65
CA ALA A 489 -18.53 -1.41 -11.06
C ALA A 489 -18.38 -2.93 -11.24
N LEU A 490 -17.65 -3.60 -10.35
CA LEU A 490 -17.50 -5.07 -10.34
C LEU A 490 -18.61 -5.79 -9.57
N GLY A 491 -19.62 -5.09 -9.05
CA GLY A 491 -20.72 -5.67 -8.30
C GLY A 491 -20.37 -6.21 -6.90
N ASN A 492 -19.21 -5.85 -6.35
CA ASN A 492 -18.76 -6.28 -5.03
C ASN A 492 -19.29 -5.35 -3.93
N SER A 493 -20.55 -5.51 -3.55
CA SER A 493 -21.23 -4.64 -2.58
C SER A 493 -20.54 -4.58 -1.20
N GLN A 494 -19.95 -5.68 -0.73
CA GLN A 494 -19.26 -5.71 0.57
C GLN A 494 -17.98 -4.86 0.55
N ALA A 495 -17.16 -5.02 -0.49
CA ALA A 495 -15.94 -4.23 -0.64
C ALA A 495 -16.26 -2.75 -0.91
N THR A 496 -17.31 -2.45 -1.71
CA THR A 496 -17.82 -1.10 -1.96
C THR A 496 -18.16 -0.40 -0.63
N ARG A 497 -18.96 -1.05 0.22
CA ARG A 497 -19.34 -0.50 1.53
C ARG A 497 -18.12 -0.26 2.42
N ARG A 498 -17.20 -1.22 2.51
CA ARG A 498 -15.98 -1.10 3.31
C ARG A 498 -15.08 0.04 2.84
N ALA A 499 -14.91 0.22 1.54
CA ALA A 499 -14.14 1.32 0.96
C ALA A 499 -14.80 2.68 1.27
N ALA A 500 -16.14 2.76 1.20
CA ALA A 500 -16.89 3.95 1.59
C ALA A 500 -16.75 4.28 3.09
N GLU A 501 -16.77 3.29 3.98
CA GLU A 501 -16.54 3.48 5.42
C GLU A 501 -15.13 4.05 5.69
N ILE A 502 -14.10 3.56 5.01
CA ILE A 502 -12.73 4.10 5.10
C ILE A 502 -12.68 5.54 4.59
N THR A 503 -13.31 5.81 3.43
CA THR A 503 -13.36 7.15 2.83
C THR A 503 -14.01 8.14 3.80
N LEU A 504 -15.16 7.81 4.35
CA LEU A 504 -15.90 8.68 5.28
C LEU A 504 -15.11 8.95 6.56
N ALA A 505 -14.57 7.92 7.19
CA ALA A 505 -13.78 8.08 8.42
C ALA A 505 -12.56 9.00 8.22
N ARG A 506 -11.88 8.89 7.07
CA ARG A 506 -10.76 9.76 6.72
C ARG A 506 -11.22 11.19 6.43
N ALA A 507 -12.31 11.35 5.68
CA ALA A 507 -12.88 12.66 5.40
C ALA A 507 -13.28 13.40 6.68
N GLU A 508 -13.95 12.74 7.60
CA GLU A 508 -14.33 13.30 8.90
C GLU A 508 -13.11 13.73 9.73
N LYS A 509 -12.03 12.93 9.72
CA LYS A 509 -10.78 13.26 10.43
C LYS A 509 -10.10 14.52 9.85
N VAL A 510 -10.07 14.66 8.52
CA VAL A 510 -9.53 15.86 7.87
C VAL A 510 -10.44 17.07 8.15
N LEU A 511 -11.74 16.92 8.04
CA LEU A 511 -12.71 18.00 8.27
C LEU A 511 -12.78 18.45 9.74
N ALA A 512 -12.37 17.61 10.69
CA ALA A 512 -12.22 18.01 12.09
C ALA A 512 -11.09 19.04 12.29
N GLN A 513 -10.08 19.03 11.42
CA GLN A 513 -8.94 19.96 11.44
C GLN A 513 -9.14 21.15 10.49
N ASP A 514 -9.68 20.90 9.31
CA ASP A 514 -9.97 21.89 8.28
C ASP A 514 -11.44 21.77 7.82
N GLN A 515 -12.32 22.41 8.57
CA GLN A 515 -13.77 22.32 8.36
C GLN A 515 -14.24 22.88 7.00
N ASN A 516 -13.39 23.61 6.30
CA ASN A 516 -13.72 24.28 5.04
C ASN A 516 -13.11 23.57 3.83
N ASN A 517 -12.59 22.36 3.98
CA ASN A 517 -12.00 21.60 2.90
C ASN A 517 -13.06 21.02 1.94
N GLY A 518 -13.42 21.80 0.93
CA GLY A 518 -14.44 21.42 -0.07
C GLY A 518 -14.05 20.18 -0.87
N ALA A 519 -12.76 20.00 -1.16
CA ALA A 519 -12.27 18.83 -1.89
C ALA A 519 -12.53 17.52 -1.13
N VAL A 520 -12.25 17.51 0.17
CA VAL A 520 -12.51 16.36 1.04
C VAL A 520 -14.01 16.10 1.17
N MET A 521 -14.83 17.15 1.25
CA MET A 521 -16.29 16.99 1.19
C MET A 521 -16.72 16.35 -0.13
N GLY A 522 -16.03 16.68 -1.26
CA GLY A 522 -16.27 16.09 -2.56
C GLY A 522 -16.21 14.57 -2.55
N TRP A 523 -15.14 14.02 -2.00
CA TRP A 523 -14.97 12.58 -1.86
C TRP A 523 -15.91 11.97 -0.81
N GLY A 524 -16.13 12.66 0.30
CA GLY A 524 -16.95 12.16 1.40
C GLY A 524 -18.44 12.04 1.05
N VAL A 525 -18.98 12.89 0.18
CA VAL A 525 -20.38 12.80 -0.29
C VAL A 525 -20.64 11.48 -1.02
N GLY A 526 -19.69 11.02 -1.84
CA GLY A 526 -19.79 9.70 -2.49
C GLY A 526 -19.87 8.55 -1.49
N ALA A 527 -19.09 8.65 -0.41
CA ALA A 527 -19.12 7.66 0.67
C ALA A 527 -20.46 7.71 1.46
N LEU A 528 -20.93 8.90 1.84
CA LEU A 528 -22.23 9.09 2.52
C LEU A 528 -23.39 8.55 1.68
N SER A 529 -23.40 8.81 0.37
CA SER A 529 -24.40 8.27 -0.55
C SER A 529 -24.37 6.74 -0.57
N THR A 530 -23.19 6.14 -0.72
CA THR A 530 -23.01 4.68 -0.72
C THR A 530 -23.47 4.03 0.59
N LEU A 531 -23.27 4.70 1.72
CA LEU A 531 -23.67 4.23 3.06
C LEU A 531 -25.16 4.49 3.36
N GLY A 532 -25.89 5.23 2.51
CA GLY A 532 -27.31 5.55 2.68
C GLY A 532 -27.57 6.78 3.55
N GLU A 533 -26.56 7.60 3.83
CA GLU A 533 -26.64 8.80 4.68
C GLU A 533 -27.00 10.05 3.86
N ALA A 534 -28.12 10.00 3.15
CA ALA A 534 -28.54 11.02 2.17
C ALA A 534 -28.66 12.45 2.72
N GLU A 535 -29.19 12.61 3.96
CA GLU A 535 -29.34 13.94 4.56
C GLU A 535 -27.98 14.57 4.90
N ARG A 536 -27.03 13.79 5.41
CA ARG A 536 -25.66 14.27 5.63
C ARG A 536 -24.94 14.60 4.33
N ALA A 537 -25.14 13.79 3.28
CA ALA A 537 -24.59 14.07 1.96
C ALA A 537 -25.10 15.44 1.44
N LYS A 538 -26.40 15.71 1.57
CA LYS A 538 -27.01 16.98 1.19
C LYS A 538 -26.49 18.17 2.00
N GLU A 539 -26.31 17.98 3.32
CA GLU A 539 -25.69 18.99 4.19
C GLU A 539 -24.27 19.35 3.72
N TRP A 540 -23.44 18.34 3.46
CA TRP A 540 -22.07 18.56 3.01
C TRP A 540 -22.01 19.23 1.63
N ILE A 541 -22.90 18.87 0.69
CA ILE A 541 -23.01 19.52 -0.61
C ILE A 541 -23.34 21.01 -0.45
N ASN A 542 -24.39 21.33 0.34
CA ASN A 542 -24.82 22.71 0.54
C ASN A 542 -23.70 23.54 1.19
N ARG A 543 -23.04 23.00 2.20
CA ARG A 543 -21.92 23.65 2.89
C ARG A 543 -20.76 23.92 1.93
N ALA A 544 -20.31 22.92 1.19
CA ALA A 544 -19.19 23.03 0.27
C ALA A 544 -19.47 24.03 -0.85
N LEU A 545 -20.68 24.05 -1.41
CA LEU A 545 -21.09 25.01 -2.45
C LEU A 545 -21.13 26.46 -1.93
N LEU A 546 -21.35 26.68 -0.63
CA LEU A 546 -21.24 28.01 -0.02
C LEU A 546 -19.78 28.46 0.12
N ILE A 547 -18.87 27.53 0.40
CA ILE A 547 -17.46 27.84 0.66
C ILE A 547 -16.69 28.02 -0.66
N VAL A 548 -16.86 27.09 -1.60
CA VAL A 548 -16.13 27.04 -2.89
C VAL A 548 -17.09 26.77 -4.06
N PRO A 549 -17.96 27.73 -4.39
CA PRO A 549 -19.03 27.52 -5.38
C PRO A 549 -18.50 27.22 -6.80
N ASP A 550 -17.29 27.65 -7.13
CA ASP A 550 -16.69 27.54 -8.46
C ASP A 550 -15.74 26.33 -8.61
N ASP A 551 -15.64 25.46 -7.60
CA ASP A 551 -14.81 24.24 -7.71
C ASP A 551 -15.55 23.17 -8.54
N MET A 552 -15.13 23.01 -9.78
CA MET A 552 -15.74 22.09 -10.74
C MET A 552 -15.40 20.63 -10.43
N HIS A 553 -14.22 20.37 -9.87
CA HIS A 553 -13.81 19.01 -9.49
C HIS A 553 -14.63 18.49 -8.31
N MET A 554 -14.84 19.31 -7.30
CA MET A 554 -15.72 19.01 -6.17
C MET A 554 -17.16 18.72 -6.64
N ARG A 555 -17.72 19.58 -7.53
CA ARG A 555 -19.07 19.36 -8.09
C ARG A 555 -19.18 18.06 -8.86
N TYR A 556 -18.13 17.72 -9.63
CA TYR A 556 -18.05 16.46 -10.34
C TYR A 556 -18.11 15.27 -9.39
N ASN A 557 -17.31 15.28 -8.32
CA ASN A 557 -17.29 14.21 -7.32
C ASN A 557 -18.63 14.06 -6.59
N PHE A 558 -19.33 15.16 -6.30
CA PHE A 558 -20.70 15.11 -5.76
C PHE A 558 -21.65 14.39 -6.72
N ALA A 559 -21.58 14.75 -8.00
CA ALA A 559 -22.47 14.17 -9.00
C ALA A 559 -22.19 12.67 -9.17
N CYS A 560 -20.94 12.23 -9.20
CA CYS A 560 -20.56 10.82 -9.25
C CYS A 560 -21.14 10.05 -8.05
N GLY A 561 -20.95 10.56 -6.83
CA GLY A 561 -21.48 9.94 -5.63
C GLY A 561 -23.00 9.81 -5.60
N LEU A 562 -23.73 10.80 -6.14
CA LEU A 562 -25.19 10.81 -6.22
C LEU A 562 -25.75 9.97 -7.37
N ALA A 563 -25.00 9.86 -8.47
CA ALA A 563 -25.45 9.13 -9.65
C ALA A 563 -25.26 7.61 -9.54
N ARG A 564 -24.29 7.14 -8.75
CA ARG A 564 -23.85 5.73 -8.68
C ARG A 564 -24.99 4.73 -8.53
N ASP A 565 -25.94 4.97 -7.64
CA ASP A 565 -27.10 4.09 -7.40
C ASP A 565 -28.37 4.51 -8.16
N GLY A 566 -28.28 5.57 -8.97
CA GLY A 566 -29.38 6.13 -9.76
C GLY A 566 -30.45 6.89 -8.99
N LYS A 567 -30.36 6.98 -7.67
CA LYS A 567 -31.38 7.67 -6.85
C LYS A 567 -31.26 9.19 -6.86
N GLY A 568 -30.02 9.71 -7.02
CA GLY A 568 -29.71 11.14 -7.01
C GLY A 568 -29.58 11.78 -8.39
N LYS A 569 -30.14 11.20 -9.47
CA LYS A 569 -29.96 11.62 -10.86
C LYS A 569 -30.22 13.09 -11.13
N GLU A 570 -31.33 13.64 -10.61
CA GLU A 570 -31.71 15.04 -10.85
C GLU A 570 -30.67 15.99 -10.27
N THR A 571 -30.30 15.82 -9.02
CA THR A 571 -29.28 16.64 -8.36
C THR A 571 -27.91 16.46 -9.02
N ALA A 572 -27.57 15.24 -9.43
CA ALA A 572 -26.33 14.97 -10.14
C ALA A 572 -26.26 15.75 -11.48
N LEU A 573 -27.33 15.77 -12.27
CA LEU A 573 -27.41 16.54 -13.52
C LEU A 573 -27.32 18.05 -13.28
N GLU A 574 -27.98 18.57 -12.22
CA GLU A 574 -27.87 19.98 -11.85
C GLU A 574 -26.42 20.36 -11.50
N LEU A 575 -25.71 19.51 -10.76
CA LEU A 575 -24.31 19.72 -10.39
C LEU A 575 -23.37 19.64 -11.60
N LEU A 576 -23.67 18.75 -12.56
CA LEU A 576 -22.85 18.55 -13.76
C LEU A 576 -22.98 19.68 -14.78
N GLY A 577 -24.10 20.41 -14.84
CA GLY A 577 -24.28 21.48 -15.79
C GLY A 577 -23.15 22.52 -15.82
N PRO A 578 -22.82 23.17 -14.69
CA PRO A 578 -21.67 24.08 -14.58
C PRO A 578 -20.32 23.41 -14.87
N VAL A 579 -20.17 22.13 -14.50
CA VAL A 579 -18.95 21.36 -14.75
C VAL A 579 -18.70 21.22 -16.24
N PHE A 580 -19.69 20.72 -17.00
CA PHE A 580 -19.55 20.47 -18.43
C PHE A 580 -19.41 21.77 -19.23
N ALA A 581 -19.93 22.87 -18.72
CA ALA A 581 -19.72 24.21 -19.34
C ALA A 581 -18.26 24.66 -19.31
N LYS A 582 -17.46 24.18 -18.33
CA LYS A 582 -16.05 24.56 -18.12
C LYS A 582 -15.07 23.40 -18.19
N ILE A 583 -15.55 22.16 -18.34
CA ILE A 583 -14.75 20.94 -18.28
C ILE A 583 -13.56 20.96 -19.24
N SER A 584 -12.40 20.45 -18.78
CA SER A 584 -11.23 20.20 -19.63
C SER A 584 -11.43 18.94 -20.49
N MET A 585 -10.63 18.78 -21.56
CA MET A 585 -10.63 17.55 -22.37
C MET A 585 -10.34 16.31 -21.52
N THR A 586 -9.40 16.42 -20.60
CA THR A 586 -9.04 15.36 -19.66
C THR A 586 -10.21 14.89 -18.81
N LEU A 587 -10.87 15.81 -18.12
CA LEU A 587 -12.00 15.45 -17.27
C LEU A 587 -13.21 14.99 -18.09
N LEU A 588 -13.41 15.51 -19.32
CA LEU A 588 -14.43 15.02 -20.24
C LEU A 588 -14.18 13.57 -20.66
N ASN A 589 -12.94 13.23 -21.01
CA ASN A 589 -12.57 11.86 -21.35
C ASN A 589 -12.74 10.92 -20.15
N HIS A 590 -12.40 11.39 -18.94
CA HIS A 590 -12.66 10.63 -17.71
C HIS A 590 -14.17 10.42 -17.50
N ALA A 591 -15.00 11.47 -17.60
CA ALA A 591 -16.44 11.38 -17.41
C ALA A 591 -17.13 10.41 -18.39
N LYS A 592 -16.60 10.26 -19.60
CA LYS A 592 -17.11 9.30 -20.58
C LYS A 592 -16.91 7.84 -20.19
N ILE A 593 -15.96 7.55 -19.34
CA ILE A 593 -15.60 6.17 -18.94
C ILE A 593 -15.90 5.90 -17.46
N ASP A 594 -16.30 6.92 -16.70
CA ASP A 594 -16.54 6.80 -15.26
C ASP A 594 -17.79 5.96 -14.98
N PRO A 595 -17.66 4.78 -14.34
CA PRO A 595 -18.80 3.92 -14.03
C PRO A 595 -19.83 4.57 -13.10
N ASP A 596 -19.42 5.53 -12.27
CA ASP A 596 -20.33 6.23 -11.37
C ASP A 596 -21.42 7.01 -12.12
N LEU A 597 -21.16 7.39 -13.38
CA LEU A 597 -22.09 8.10 -14.24
C LEU A 597 -22.92 7.19 -15.18
N ASP A 598 -22.77 5.86 -15.09
CA ASP A 598 -23.47 4.93 -15.98
C ASP A 598 -24.98 5.08 -15.91
N SER A 599 -25.53 5.40 -14.74
CA SER A 599 -26.95 5.64 -14.56
C SER A 599 -27.49 6.86 -15.35
N LEU A 600 -26.61 7.77 -15.79
CA LEU A 600 -26.94 8.99 -16.55
C LEU A 600 -26.71 8.84 -18.05
N ARG A 601 -26.06 7.78 -18.54
CA ARG A 601 -25.61 7.61 -19.93
C ARG A 601 -26.75 7.78 -20.95
N ASP A 602 -27.94 7.28 -20.62
CA ASP A 602 -29.11 7.32 -21.49
C ASP A 602 -29.97 8.58 -21.30
N ASP A 603 -29.61 9.49 -20.37
CA ASP A 603 -30.35 10.74 -20.16
C ASP A 603 -29.99 11.75 -21.25
N PRO A 604 -30.99 12.27 -22.01
CA PRO A 604 -30.74 13.22 -23.10
C PRO A 604 -30.02 14.51 -22.65
N ARG A 605 -30.23 14.92 -21.39
CA ARG A 605 -29.57 16.11 -20.83
C ARG A 605 -28.09 15.87 -20.64
N PHE A 606 -27.71 14.69 -20.16
CA PHE A 606 -26.30 14.29 -19.98
C PHE A 606 -25.60 14.18 -21.33
N GLN A 607 -26.24 13.57 -22.33
CA GLN A 607 -25.72 13.48 -23.70
C GLN A 607 -25.54 14.89 -24.34
N ALA A 608 -26.50 15.79 -24.12
CA ALA A 608 -26.37 17.15 -24.57
C ALA A 608 -25.21 17.92 -23.93
N MET A 609 -24.96 17.70 -22.62
CA MET A 609 -23.81 18.28 -21.92
C MET A 609 -22.48 17.80 -22.50
N ILE A 610 -22.35 16.49 -22.79
CA ILE A 610 -21.15 15.93 -23.44
C ILE A 610 -20.94 16.55 -24.82
N ALA A 611 -21.96 16.57 -25.67
CA ALA A 611 -21.87 17.10 -27.03
C ALA A 611 -21.50 18.59 -27.04
N ALA A 612 -22.09 19.40 -26.15
CA ALA A 612 -21.76 20.80 -25.99
C ALA A 612 -20.30 21.01 -25.55
N ALA A 613 -19.82 20.23 -24.61
CA ALA A 613 -18.43 20.28 -24.15
C ALA A 613 -17.44 19.88 -25.26
N GLU A 614 -17.74 18.82 -26.02
CA GLU A 614 -16.93 18.42 -27.19
C GLU A 614 -16.83 19.54 -28.24
N THR A 615 -17.96 20.16 -28.57
CA THR A 615 -18.01 21.26 -29.55
C THR A 615 -17.17 22.45 -29.08
N ARG A 616 -17.31 22.85 -27.82
CA ARG A 616 -16.52 23.94 -27.23
C ARG A 616 -15.02 23.66 -27.26
N LEU A 617 -14.61 22.49 -26.80
CA LEU A 617 -13.20 22.10 -26.74
C LEU A 617 -12.57 21.94 -28.11
N ALA A 618 -13.32 21.48 -29.13
CA ALA A 618 -12.87 21.42 -30.50
C ALA A 618 -12.63 22.82 -31.07
N ALA A 619 -13.52 23.78 -30.78
CA ALA A 619 -13.36 25.17 -31.20
C ALA A 619 -12.16 25.86 -30.54
N GLU A 620 -11.94 25.63 -29.24
CA GLU A 620 -10.77 26.12 -28.47
C GLU A 620 -9.45 25.61 -29.05
N ASN A 621 -9.37 24.32 -29.42
CA ASN A 621 -8.18 23.71 -30.03
C ASN A 621 -7.90 24.30 -31.43
N GLN A 622 -8.92 24.59 -32.20
CA GLN A 622 -8.75 25.25 -33.53
C GLN A 622 -8.28 26.69 -33.41
N ALA A 623 -8.75 27.42 -32.41
CA ALA A 623 -8.36 28.81 -32.16
C ALA A 623 -6.95 28.95 -31.58
N GLY A 624 -6.45 27.94 -30.91
CA GLY A 624 -5.09 27.88 -30.31
C GLY A 624 -3.98 27.40 -31.25
N SER A 625 -4.31 26.88 -32.44
CA SER A 625 -3.31 26.47 -33.44
C SER A 625 -2.74 27.69 -34.16
N PRO A 626 -1.40 27.89 -34.21
CA PRO A 626 -0.81 28.95 -35.00
C PRO A 626 -1.21 28.77 -36.48
N PRO A 627 -1.44 29.88 -37.25
CA PRO A 627 -1.83 29.78 -38.64
C PRO A 627 -0.75 28.98 -39.40
N ALA A 628 -1.18 27.95 -40.11
CA ALA A 628 -0.32 27.21 -41.00
C ALA A 628 0.34 28.20 -41.98
N ASN A 629 1.65 28.35 -41.88
CA ASN A 629 2.40 29.16 -42.85
C ASN A 629 2.11 28.62 -44.26
N ARG A 630 1.46 29.47 -45.05
CA ARG A 630 1.33 29.30 -46.51
C ARG A 630 2.63 29.68 -47.20
#